data_4333aafe69032805e12fecd2a0ebaf19
#
_entry.id   4333aafe69032805e12fecd2a0ebaf19
#
_cell.length_a   1.000
_cell.length_b   1.000
_cell.length_c   1.000
_cell.angle_alpha   90.00
_cell.angle_beta   90.00
_cell.angle_gamma   90.00
#
_symmetry.space_group_name_H-M   'P 1'
#
loop_
_entity.id
_entity.type
_entity.pdbx_description
1 polymer ?
#
loop_
_entity_poly.entity_id
_entity_poly.type
_entity_poly.pdbx_seq_one_letter_code
_entity_poly.pdbx_strand_id
1 'polypeptide(L)'
;TKKWSATDKDAQYQNMIDMFFDSDSPENIDVKEYDYPTTAHGYDAYNAPYMYHMPLSGGMCPTSDFMQLFDGFDRYADGSIRVTDGTNCGNGHYLLYDSPMGIFANVEPRLRAWVIYPGDTHRGDVQDIKMGTYVGNTPISPFFDDYSYATSQKTFQQTNAYTQKPKLLYMSPNSGSAQEKVTLDDGTTINASGTDGPFYSNGEATLTGIYVRKYLNPDPSSLIGEGKCAQNFILMRYAEVLLNMAEAAVEM
;
A
#
# COMPACT_ATOMS: atom_id res chain seq x y z
N THR A 1 25.67 8.90 13.22
CA THR A 1 25.16 9.00 11.83
C THR A 1 25.09 7.61 11.24
N LYS A 2 23.89 7.14 10.94
CA LYS A 2 23.71 5.87 10.22
C LYS A 2 24.34 6.02 8.85
N LYS A 3 25.24 5.10 8.47
CA LYS A 3 25.83 5.11 7.13
C LYS A 3 24.79 4.67 6.11
N TRP A 4 24.55 5.51 5.12
CA TRP A 4 23.75 5.12 3.97
C TRP A 4 24.49 4.04 3.16
N SER A 5 23.84 2.92 2.90
CA SER A 5 24.39 1.92 1.98
C SER A 5 24.09 2.37 0.55
N ALA A 6 25.10 2.36 -0.33
CA ALA A 6 24.91 2.71 -1.73
C ALA A 6 24.24 1.61 -2.56
N THR A 7 24.26 0.36 -2.09
CA THR A 7 23.89 -0.83 -2.88
C THR A 7 22.86 -1.72 -2.19
N ASP A 8 22.79 -1.68 -0.87
CA ASP A 8 21.88 -2.55 -0.10
C ASP A 8 20.55 -1.81 0.16
N LYS A 9 19.56 -2.13 -0.65
CA LYS A 9 18.22 -1.53 -0.56
C LYS A 9 17.50 -1.86 0.76
N ASP A 10 17.73 -3.03 1.32
CA ASP A 10 17.10 -3.41 2.60
C ASP A 10 17.70 -2.62 3.76
N ALA A 11 19.03 -2.42 3.76
CA ALA A 11 19.67 -1.55 4.74
C ALA A 11 19.21 -0.08 4.60
N GLN A 12 19.02 0.40 3.38
CA GLN A 12 18.47 1.74 3.12
C GLN A 12 17.05 1.88 3.64
N TYR A 13 16.19 0.89 3.34
CA TYR A 13 14.83 0.81 3.85
C TYR A 13 14.81 0.83 5.38
N GLN A 14 15.61 -0.03 6.03
CA GLN A 14 15.65 -0.10 7.48
C GLN A 14 16.13 1.23 8.11
N ASN A 15 17.14 1.86 7.55
CA ASN A 15 17.60 3.18 8.00
C ASN A 15 16.49 4.25 7.90
N MET A 16 15.64 4.19 6.86
CA MET A 16 14.51 5.10 6.71
C MET A 16 13.43 4.85 7.75
N ILE A 17 13.13 3.59 8.05
CA ILE A 17 12.18 3.23 9.12
C ILE A 17 12.71 3.70 10.46
N ASP A 18 13.92 3.31 10.81
CA ASP A 18 14.56 3.66 12.09
C ASP A 18 14.60 5.17 12.34
N MET A 19 14.73 5.96 11.29
CA MET A 19 14.75 7.42 11.40
C MET A 19 13.47 7.99 12.02
N PHE A 20 12.32 7.37 11.76
CA PHE A 20 11.04 7.81 12.33
C PHE A 20 10.84 7.35 13.78
N PHE A 21 11.61 6.34 14.23
CA PHE A 21 11.48 5.73 15.56
C PHE A 21 12.65 6.04 16.47
N ASP A 22 13.72 6.68 15.98
CA ASP A 22 14.87 7.12 16.75
C ASP A 22 14.64 8.52 17.32
N SER A 23 14.07 8.58 18.52
CA SER A 23 13.82 9.87 19.21
C SER A 23 15.10 10.63 19.57
N ASP A 24 16.21 9.91 19.71
CA ASP A 24 17.52 10.50 20.07
C ASP A 24 18.36 10.85 18.84
N SER A 25 17.78 10.79 17.65
CA SER A 25 18.48 11.12 16.42
C SER A 25 18.98 12.58 16.45
N PRO A 26 20.28 12.82 16.19
CA PRO A 26 20.82 14.18 16.10
C PRO A 26 20.26 14.97 14.91
N GLU A 27 19.50 14.36 14.04
CA GLU A 27 18.79 15.03 12.96
C GLU A 27 17.48 15.68 13.41
N ASN A 28 16.94 15.27 14.55
CA ASN A 28 15.72 15.83 15.08
C ASN A 28 15.97 17.21 15.69
N ILE A 29 15.24 18.22 15.21
CA ILE A 29 15.31 19.59 15.70
C ILE A 29 14.12 19.89 16.60
N ASP A 30 12.92 19.49 16.16
CA ASP A 30 11.70 19.67 16.92
C ASP A 30 10.84 18.41 16.82
N VAL A 31 10.43 17.89 17.97
CA VAL A 31 9.68 16.62 18.09
C VAL A 31 8.51 16.82 19.04
N LYS A 32 7.33 16.47 18.59
CA LYS A 32 6.18 16.31 19.49
C LYS A 32 6.26 14.95 20.14
N GLU A 33 6.53 14.97 21.44
CA GLU A 33 6.64 13.75 22.23
C GLU A 33 5.27 13.21 22.65
N TYR A 34 5.19 11.88 22.67
CA TYR A 34 4.05 11.14 23.15
C TYR A 34 4.51 10.02 24.08
N ASP A 35 3.67 9.68 25.05
CA ASP A 35 3.96 8.64 26.04
C ASP A 35 2.67 7.90 26.42
N TYR A 36 2.76 6.59 26.52
CA TYR A 36 1.65 5.75 26.96
C TYR A 36 1.79 5.47 28.47
N PRO A 37 0.70 5.60 29.24
CA PRO A 37 -0.67 5.94 28.84
C PRO A 37 -1.02 7.45 28.90
N THR A 38 -0.08 8.31 29.17
CA THR A 38 -0.34 9.70 29.61
C THR A 38 -0.74 10.62 28.46
N THR A 39 -0.01 10.57 27.36
CA THR A 39 -0.20 11.44 26.18
C THR A 39 -0.18 10.62 24.88
N ALA A 40 -0.77 9.43 24.90
CA ALA A 40 -0.85 8.57 23.74
C ALA A 40 -1.91 9.04 22.73
N HIS A 41 -1.79 8.56 21.50
CA HIS A 41 -2.72 8.86 20.40
C HIS A 41 -3.17 7.58 19.68
N GLY A 42 -4.00 7.74 18.65
CA GLY A 42 -4.61 6.61 17.92
C GLY A 42 -4.04 6.37 16.53
N TYR A 43 -2.85 6.89 16.17
CA TYR A 43 -2.35 6.83 14.81
C TYR A 43 -2.31 5.42 14.23
N ASP A 44 -1.74 4.46 14.97
CA ASP A 44 -1.64 3.06 14.52
C ASP A 44 -3.03 2.43 14.35
N ALA A 45 -3.96 2.70 15.29
CA ALA A 45 -5.31 2.15 15.22
C ALA A 45 -6.09 2.62 13.99
N TYR A 46 -5.86 3.87 13.57
CA TYR A 46 -6.59 4.47 12.45
C TYR A 46 -5.97 4.17 11.08
N ASN A 47 -4.68 3.83 11.03
CA ASN A 47 -3.94 3.76 9.76
C ASN A 47 -3.32 2.40 9.46
N ALA A 48 -3.22 1.50 10.42
CA ALA A 48 -2.68 0.16 10.20
C ALA A 48 -3.50 -0.62 9.15
N PRO A 49 -2.91 -1.62 8.47
CA PRO A 49 -3.64 -2.54 7.62
C PRO A 49 -4.78 -3.22 8.35
N TYR A 50 -5.80 -3.63 7.58
CA TYR A 50 -7.05 -4.17 8.12
C TYR A 50 -6.86 -5.37 9.04
N MET A 51 -5.87 -6.24 8.78
CA MET A 51 -5.58 -7.39 9.66
C MET A 51 -5.30 -7.00 11.12
N TYR A 52 -4.93 -5.74 11.36
CA TYR A 52 -4.70 -5.17 12.71
C TYR A 52 -5.89 -4.32 13.18
N HIS A 53 -7.03 -4.45 12.55
CA HIS A 53 -8.24 -3.64 12.78
C HIS A 53 -8.59 -3.50 14.26
N MET A 54 -8.54 -2.25 14.78
CA MET A 54 -8.82 -1.94 16.18
C MET A 54 -9.02 -0.44 16.42
N PRO A 55 -10.19 0.08 16.49
CA PRO A 55 -11.48 -0.29 15.92
C PRO A 55 -11.64 0.19 14.48
N LEU A 56 -10.74 1.03 14.00
CA LEU A 56 -10.66 1.57 12.65
C LEU A 56 -9.32 1.18 12.03
N SER A 57 -9.21 1.21 10.73
CA SER A 57 -7.98 0.91 10.00
C SER A 57 -8.02 1.57 8.63
N GLY A 58 -6.88 1.61 7.93
CA GLY A 58 -6.80 2.10 6.56
C GLY A 58 -7.28 3.54 6.36
N GLY A 59 -7.25 4.37 7.39
CA GLY A 59 -7.74 5.75 7.32
C GLY A 59 -6.93 6.65 6.38
N MET A 60 -5.65 6.34 6.20
CA MET A 60 -4.77 7.04 5.26
C MET A 60 -4.31 6.09 4.16
N CYS A 61 -4.85 6.30 2.95
CA CYS A 61 -4.55 5.51 1.77
C CYS A 61 -3.79 6.37 0.75
N PRO A 62 -2.48 6.20 0.60
CA PRO A 62 -1.70 6.89 -0.44
C PRO A 62 -2.26 6.60 -1.83
N THR A 63 -2.19 7.56 -2.74
CA THR A 63 -2.67 7.42 -4.11
C THR A 63 -1.58 6.93 -5.06
N SER A 64 -1.96 6.52 -6.28
CA SER A 64 -1.00 6.21 -7.34
C SER A 64 -0.16 7.43 -7.72
N ASP A 65 -0.71 8.64 -7.66
CA ASP A 65 0.02 9.87 -7.94
C ASP A 65 1.15 10.10 -6.94
N PHE A 66 0.91 9.77 -5.67
CA PHE A 66 1.98 9.78 -4.66
C PHE A 66 3.09 8.79 -5.02
N MET A 67 2.75 7.57 -5.46
CA MET A 67 3.75 6.57 -5.86
C MET A 67 4.57 7.02 -7.08
N GLN A 68 3.98 7.79 -8.00
CA GLN A 68 4.67 8.32 -9.18
C GLN A 68 5.82 9.28 -8.86
N LEU A 69 5.88 9.83 -7.65
CA LEU A 69 6.96 10.70 -7.20
C LEU A 69 8.28 9.95 -6.91
N PHE A 70 8.24 8.61 -6.89
CA PHE A 70 9.39 7.78 -6.54
C PHE A 70 9.97 7.08 -7.75
N ASP A 71 11.28 6.85 -7.72
CA ASP A 71 12.00 6.15 -8.77
C ASP A 71 11.88 4.62 -8.69
N GLY A 72 12.19 3.96 -9.79
CA GLY A 72 12.30 2.50 -9.88
C GLY A 72 11.09 1.80 -10.48
N PHE A 73 10.03 2.52 -10.84
CA PHE A 73 8.95 1.97 -11.66
C PHE A 73 9.31 2.04 -13.14
N ASP A 74 8.92 1.00 -13.89
CA ASP A 74 8.84 1.11 -15.34
C ASP A 74 7.78 2.16 -15.72
N ARG A 75 8.08 2.95 -16.75
CA ARG A 75 7.22 4.09 -17.13
C ARG A 75 6.89 4.08 -18.61
N TYR A 76 5.73 4.64 -18.92
CA TYR A 76 5.42 5.05 -20.29
C TYR A 76 6.17 6.33 -20.66
N ALA A 77 6.07 6.71 -21.93
CA ALA A 77 6.69 7.92 -22.45
C ALA A 77 6.17 9.23 -21.81
N ASP A 78 4.95 9.21 -21.29
CA ASP A 78 4.34 10.33 -20.57
C ASP A 78 4.76 10.42 -19.07
N GLY A 79 5.61 9.48 -18.61
CA GLY A 79 6.10 9.41 -17.24
C GLY A 79 5.20 8.67 -16.26
N SER A 80 4.00 8.26 -16.66
CA SER A 80 3.13 7.46 -15.78
C SER A 80 3.66 6.04 -15.59
N ILE A 81 3.31 5.40 -14.46
CA ILE A 81 3.74 4.04 -14.15
C ILE A 81 3.17 3.07 -15.17
N ARG A 82 4.03 2.21 -15.72
CA ARG A 82 3.66 1.23 -16.73
C ARG A 82 2.97 0.04 -16.09
N VAL A 83 1.73 -0.20 -16.52
CA VAL A 83 0.88 -1.30 -16.04
C VAL A 83 0.44 -2.25 -17.16
N THR A 84 0.72 -1.90 -18.43
CA THR A 84 0.39 -2.73 -19.59
C THR A 84 1.59 -2.90 -20.52
N ASP A 85 1.51 -3.87 -21.43
CA ASP A 85 2.49 -4.08 -22.50
C ASP A 85 2.33 -3.12 -23.68
N GLY A 86 1.28 -2.29 -23.65
CA GLY A 86 1.01 -1.27 -24.68
C GLY A 86 1.88 -0.02 -24.58
N THR A 87 1.55 0.99 -25.35
CA THR A 87 2.26 2.29 -25.40
C THR A 87 1.80 3.28 -24.34
N ASN A 88 0.65 3.05 -23.73
CA ASN A 88 0.08 3.81 -22.61
C ASN A 88 -0.88 2.91 -21.83
N CYS A 89 -1.36 3.40 -20.70
CA CYS A 89 -2.31 2.62 -19.87
C CYS A 89 -3.66 2.37 -20.55
N GLY A 90 -3.93 3.03 -21.66
CA GLY A 90 -5.16 2.92 -22.50
C GLY A 90 -5.14 1.76 -23.48
N ASN A 91 -4.09 0.98 -23.60
CA ASN A 91 -4.03 -0.15 -24.53
C ASN A 91 -3.13 -1.30 -24.04
N GLY A 92 -3.21 -2.43 -24.74
CA GLY A 92 -2.44 -3.64 -24.45
C GLY A 92 -3.10 -4.53 -23.39
N HIS A 93 -2.32 -5.38 -22.79
CA HIS A 93 -2.71 -6.29 -21.70
C HIS A 93 -2.02 -5.90 -20.42
N TYR A 94 -2.62 -6.19 -19.28
CA TYR A 94 -1.95 -5.99 -18.01
C TYR A 94 -0.65 -6.77 -17.93
N LEU A 95 0.39 -6.13 -17.41
CA LEU A 95 1.63 -6.81 -17.06
C LEU A 95 1.33 -7.84 -15.97
N LEU A 96 1.88 -9.03 -16.15
CA LEU A 96 1.75 -10.12 -15.21
C LEU A 96 3.05 -10.30 -14.44
N TYR A 97 2.96 -10.49 -13.15
CA TYR A 97 4.08 -10.69 -12.25
C TYR A 97 3.89 -12.00 -11.47
N ASP A 98 4.98 -12.67 -11.16
CA ASP A 98 4.97 -13.93 -10.40
C ASP A 98 4.68 -13.71 -8.91
N SER A 99 4.74 -12.45 -8.45
CA SER A 99 4.43 -12.09 -7.08
C SER A 99 3.72 -10.74 -6.98
N PRO A 100 2.95 -10.49 -5.93
CA PRO A 100 2.32 -9.18 -5.67
C PRO A 100 3.33 -8.02 -5.59
N MET A 101 4.59 -8.33 -5.25
CA MET A 101 5.68 -7.34 -5.17
C MET A 101 6.33 -7.04 -6.53
N GLY A 102 5.97 -7.75 -7.59
CA GLY A 102 6.68 -7.67 -8.88
C GLY A 102 6.80 -6.27 -9.44
N ILE A 103 5.73 -5.49 -9.44
CA ILE A 103 5.74 -4.09 -9.89
C ILE A 103 6.65 -3.19 -9.00
N PHE A 104 6.87 -3.57 -7.75
CA PHE A 104 7.66 -2.82 -6.77
C PHE A 104 9.12 -3.28 -6.67
N ALA A 105 9.54 -4.29 -7.43
CA ALA A 105 10.84 -4.94 -7.28
C ALA A 105 12.04 -3.99 -7.38
N ASN A 106 11.92 -2.95 -8.20
CA ASN A 106 13.00 -2.00 -8.47
C ASN A 106 12.82 -0.64 -7.79
N VAL A 107 11.71 -0.42 -7.08
CA VAL A 107 11.44 0.87 -6.45
C VAL A 107 12.49 1.26 -5.42
N GLU A 108 12.66 2.55 -5.26
CA GLU A 108 13.57 3.08 -4.28
C GLU A 108 13.12 2.75 -2.83
N PRO A 109 14.05 2.50 -1.92
CA PRO A 109 13.75 2.12 -0.53
C PRO A 109 12.89 3.13 0.23
N ARG A 110 12.95 4.39 -0.17
CA ARG A 110 12.15 5.47 0.42
C ARG A 110 10.65 5.24 0.21
N LEU A 111 10.21 4.77 -0.97
CA LEU A 111 8.81 4.41 -1.18
C LEU A 111 8.37 3.32 -0.19
N ARG A 112 9.13 2.23 -0.10
CA ARG A 112 8.85 1.13 0.82
C ARG A 112 8.77 1.58 2.28
N ALA A 113 9.61 2.54 2.69
CA ALA A 113 9.57 3.10 4.04
C ALA A 113 8.34 3.98 4.32
N TRP A 114 7.68 4.48 3.27
CA TRP A 114 6.53 5.36 3.38
C TRP A 114 5.19 4.66 3.24
N VAL A 115 5.16 3.56 2.46
CA VAL A 115 3.93 2.83 2.16
C VAL A 115 4.09 1.33 2.38
N ILE A 116 2.99 0.67 2.65
CA ILE A 116 2.85 -0.79 2.64
C ILE A 116 2.11 -1.14 1.36
N TYR A 117 2.71 -1.97 0.52
CA TYR A 117 2.14 -2.41 -0.74
C TYR A 117 1.89 -3.92 -0.75
N PRO A 118 1.15 -4.45 -1.72
CA PRO A 118 0.82 -5.88 -1.81
C PRO A 118 2.04 -6.78 -1.69
N GLY A 119 1.98 -7.76 -0.81
CA GLY A 119 3.04 -8.75 -0.59
C GLY A 119 4.21 -8.30 0.30
N ASP A 120 4.29 -7.03 0.67
CA ASP A 120 5.31 -6.56 1.61
C ASP A 120 5.02 -7.02 3.04
N THR A 121 6.01 -6.92 3.91
CA THR A 121 5.91 -7.34 5.30
C THR A 121 5.76 -6.13 6.22
N HIS A 122 4.82 -6.21 7.15
CA HIS A 122 4.68 -5.27 8.25
C HIS A 122 4.40 -6.04 9.55
N ARG A 123 5.08 -5.71 10.64
CA ARG A 123 4.97 -6.38 11.95
C ARG A 123 5.14 -7.91 11.88
N GLY A 124 5.94 -8.41 10.93
CA GLY A 124 6.17 -9.84 10.73
C GLY A 124 5.17 -10.54 9.82
N ASP A 125 4.06 -9.90 9.48
CA ASP A 125 3.00 -10.46 8.64
C ASP A 125 3.11 -9.97 7.19
N VAL A 126 2.87 -10.87 6.25
CA VAL A 126 2.77 -10.53 4.82
C VAL A 126 1.40 -9.90 4.56
N GLN A 127 1.41 -8.76 3.92
CA GLN A 127 0.19 -7.99 3.62
C GLN A 127 -0.48 -8.50 2.36
N ASP A 128 -1.58 -9.24 2.52
CA ASP A 128 -2.34 -9.83 1.43
C ASP A 128 -3.40 -8.83 0.93
N ILE A 129 -2.96 -7.94 0.04
CA ILE A 129 -3.78 -6.88 -0.55
C ILE A 129 -4.10 -7.26 -2.00
N LYS A 130 -5.38 -7.35 -2.34
CA LYS A 130 -5.89 -7.62 -3.69
C LYS A 130 -7.11 -6.78 -3.98
N MET A 131 -7.23 -6.26 -5.20
CA MET A 131 -8.47 -5.61 -5.66
C MET A 131 -9.57 -6.60 -6.02
N GLY A 132 -9.21 -7.86 -6.15
CA GLY A 132 -10.06 -8.95 -6.56
C GLY A 132 -9.25 -10.06 -7.19
N THR A 133 -9.91 -11.09 -7.67
CA THR A 133 -9.26 -12.26 -8.27
C THR A 133 -9.92 -12.59 -9.60
N TYR A 134 -9.13 -12.65 -10.65
CA TYR A 134 -9.57 -13.19 -11.93
C TYR A 134 -9.58 -14.72 -11.89
N VAL A 135 -10.61 -15.30 -12.49
CA VAL A 135 -10.71 -16.74 -12.66
C VAL A 135 -10.37 -17.10 -14.09
N GLY A 136 -9.33 -17.90 -14.26
CA GLY A 136 -8.83 -18.37 -15.57
C GLY A 136 -7.39 -17.96 -15.84
N ASN A 137 -6.76 -18.64 -16.78
CA ASN A 137 -5.32 -18.55 -17.03
C ASN A 137 -4.94 -17.67 -18.23
N THR A 138 -5.90 -17.02 -18.90
CA THR A 138 -5.58 -16.21 -20.07
C THR A 138 -5.46 -14.74 -19.66
N PRO A 139 -4.39 -14.04 -20.04
CA PRO A 139 -4.29 -12.60 -19.84
C PRO A 139 -5.49 -11.88 -20.45
N ILE A 140 -5.95 -10.85 -19.77
CA ILE A 140 -7.06 -10.02 -20.23
C ILE A 140 -6.57 -8.61 -20.54
N SER A 141 -7.26 -7.95 -21.45
CA SER A 141 -7.03 -6.52 -21.70
C SER A 141 -7.39 -5.71 -20.46
N PRO A 142 -6.64 -4.64 -20.13
CA PRO A 142 -7.04 -3.70 -19.11
C PRO A 142 -8.34 -2.95 -19.44
N PHE A 143 -8.71 -2.91 -20.73
CA PHE A 143 -9.92 -2.23 -21.20
C PHE A 143 -10.99 -3.24 -21.52
N PHE A 144 -12.08 -3.12 -20.81
CA PHE A 144 -13.25 -3.95 -20.95
C PHE A 144 -14.25 -3.20 -21.84
N ASP A 145 -14.68 -3.85 -22.93
CA ASP A 145 -15.73 -3.29 -23.78
C ASP A 145 -17.08 -3.28 -23.07
N ASP A 146 -17.29 -4.31 -22.26
CA ASP A 146 -18.48 -4.44 -21.46
C ASP A 146 -18.15 -5.19 -20.18
N TYR A 147 -18.50 -4.60 -19.07
CA TYR A 147 -18.35 -5.25 -17.80
C TYR A 147 -19.46 -4.81 -16.84
N SER A 148 -20.10 -5.77 -16.24
CA SER A 148 -21.22 -5.56 -15.38
C SER A 148 -20.86 -5.81 -13.92
N TYR A 149 -21.46 -5.02 -13.06
CA TYR A 149 -21.37 -5.15 -11.64
C TYR A 149 -22.65 -5.79 -11.12
N ALA A 150 -22.53 -6.98 -10.54
CA ALA A 150 -23.70 -7.66 -10.02
C ALA A 150 -24.28 -6.92 -8.82
N THR A 151 -25.61 -6.87 -8.71
CA THR A 151 -26.28 -6.20 -7.59
C THR A 151 -26.01 -6.84 -6.24
N SER A 152 -25.65 -8.12 -6.22
CA SER A 152 -25.12 -8.79 -5.03
C SER A 152 -23.76 -8.24 -4.61
N GLN A 153 -23.14 -7.53 -5.51
CA GLN A 153 -21.89 -6.79 -5.36
C GLN A 153 -20.71 -7.63 -4.90
N LYS A 154 -20.74 -8.87 -5.27
CA LYS A 154 -19.65 -9.81 -4.99
C LYS A 154 -18.71 -9.99 -6.17
N THR A 155 -19.16 -9.64 -7.38
CA THR A 155 -18.42 -9.89 -8.61
C THR A 155 -18.53 -8.75 -9.59
N PHE A 156 -17.44 -8.53 -10.31
CA PHE A 156 -17.43 -7.83 -11.58
C PHE A 156 -17.34 -8.89 -12.68
N GLN A 157 -18.31 -8.92 -13.55
CA GLN A 157 -18.36 -9.85 -14.66
C GLN A 157 -18.12 -9.11 -15.98
N GLN A 158 -17.17 -9.62 -16.72
CA GLN A 158 -16.91 -9.12 -18.06
C GLN A 158 -17.73 -9.93 -19.07
N THR A 159 -18.52 -9.27 -19.90
CA THR A 159 -19.51 -9.94 -20.72
C THR A 159 -19.09 -10.12 -22.17
N ASN A 160 -18.35 -9.20 -22.78
CA ASN A 160 -18.09 -9.23 -24.23
C ASN A 160 -16.65 -9.43 -24.65
N ALA A 161 -15.72 -8.68 -24.14
CA ALA A 161 -14.37 -8.65 -24.67
C ALA A 161 -13.60 -9.98 -24.56
N TYR A 162 -14.12 -10.90 -23.78
CA TYR A 162 -13.49 -12.19 -23.53
C TYR A 162 -14.49 -13.33 -23.69
N THR A 163 -15.05 -13.41 -24.85
CA THR A 163 -16.15 -14.30 -25.20
C THR A 163 -15.87 -15.78 -25.08
N GLN A 164 -14.63 -16.20 -24.90
CA GLN A 164 -14.31 -17.63 -24.87
C GLN A 164 -14.48 -18.30 -23.51
N LYS A 165 -14.49 -17.53 -22.45
CA LYS A 165 -14.95 -17.94 -21.10
C LYS A 165 -15.09 -16.69 -20.27
N PRO A 166 -16.18 -16.51 -19.53
CA PRO A 166 -16.33 -15.37 -18.67
C PRO A 166 -15.17 -15.34 -17.69
N LYS A 167 -14.41 -14.26 -17.73
CA LYS A 167 -13.42 -13.98 -16.74
C LYS A 167 -14.07 -13.14 -15.71
N LEU A 168 -14.07 -13.63 -14.52
CA LEU A 168 -14.74 -13.00 -13.39
C LEU A 168 -13.66 -12.36 -12.51
N LEU A 169 -13.90 -11.13 -12.16
CA LEU A 169 -13.21 -10.48 -11.07
C LEU A 169 -14.09 -10.62 -9.84
N TYR A 170 -13.66 -11.40 -8.89
CA TYR A 170 -14.36 -11.55 -7.61
C TYR A 170 -13.76 -10.60 -6.59
N MET A 171 -14.61 -9.94 -5.83
CA MET A 171 -14.23 -9.06 -4.72
C MET A 171 -14.97 -9.51 -3.45
N SER A 172 -14.37 -9.31 -2.31
CA SER A 172 -15.06 -9.55 -1.04
C SER A 172 -16.24 -8.59 -0.89
N PRO A 173 -17.40 -9.08 -0.42
CA PRO A 173 -18.64 -8.31 -0.45
C PRO A 173 -18.71 -7.21 0.61
N ASN A 174 -18.01 -7.37 1.71
CA ASN A 174 -17.99 -6.39 2.80
C ASN A 174 -16.79 -6.62 3.72
N SER A 175 -16.53 -5.67 4.56
CA SER A 175 -15.39 -5.62 5.45
C SER A 175 -15.50 -6.49 6.69
N GLY A 176 -16.66 -6.59 7.24
CA GLY A 176 -16.89 -7.50 8.36
C GLY A 176 -16.52 -8.93 8.03
N SER A 177 -16.16 -9.12 6.77
CA SER A 177 -15.78 -10.38 6.19
C SER A 177 -14.44 -10.33 5.46
N ALA A 178 -13.41 -9.73 6.07
CA ALA A 178 -12.04 -9.92 5.61
C ALA A 178 -11.73 -11.41 5.40
N GLN A 179 -12.42 -12.26 6.14
CA GLN A 179 -12.39 -13.70 6.03
C GLN A 179 -13.51 -14.27 5.15
N GLU A 180 -14.44 -13.44 4.67
CA GLU A 180 -15.52 -13.93 3.84
C GLU A 180 -14.97 -14.37 2.50
N LYS A 181 -15.31 -15.59 2.17
CA LYS A 181 -14.84 -16.24 0.96
C LYS A 181 -15.93 -16.19 -0.09
N VAL A 182 -15.51 -16.00 -1.31
CA VAL A 182 -16.38 -16.13 -2.49
C VAL A 182 -16.29 -17.57 -2.97
N THR A 183 -17.44 -18.23 -3.13
CA THR A 183 -17.48 -19.56 -3.72
C THR A 183 -17.68 -19.43 -5.23
N LEU A 184 -16.76 -20.01 -5.98
CA LEU A 184 -16.79 -20.08 -7.44
C LEU A 184 -17.80 -21.13 -7.92
N ASP A 185 -18.14 -21.13 -9.22
CA ASP A 185 -19.09 -22.06 -9.81
C ASP A 185 -18.65 -23.54 -9.71
N ASP A 186 -17.34 -23.78 -9.63
CA ASP A 186 -16.78 -25.12 -9.43
C ASP A 186 -16.76 -25.57 -7.95
N GLY A 187 -17.29 -24.77 -7.04
CA GLY A 187 -17.31 -25.03 -5.61
C GLY A 187 -16.03 -24.61 -4.88
N THR A 188 -15.00 -24.12 -5.58
CA THR A 188 -13.78 -23.61 -4.94
C THR A 188 -14.07 -22.32 -4.19
N THR A 189 -13.52 -22.21 -2.99
CA THR A 189 -13.71 -21.03 -2.15
C THR A 189 -12.41 -20.22 -2.10
N ILE A 190 -12.49 -18.93 -2.42
CA ILE A 190 -11.35 -18.01 -2.47
C ILE A 190 -11.60 -16.77 -1.60
N ASN A 191 -10.53 -16.18 -1.08
CA ASN A 191 -10.56 -14.82 -0.55
C ASN A 191 -10.11 -13.88 -1.68
N ALA A 192 -11.07 -13.24 -2.33
CA ALA A 192 -10.82 -12.50 -3.56
C ALA A 192 -10.05 -11.19 -3.31
N SER A 193 -10.22 -10.56 -2.15
CA SER A 193 -9.57 -9.27 -1.83
C SER A 193 -8.35 -9.43 -0.93
N GLY A 194 -8.02 -10.63 -0.49
CA GLY A 194 -7.02 -10.85 0.54
C GLY A 194 -7.51 -10.43 1.94
N THR A 195 -6.62 -10.50 2.92
CA THR A 195 -6.94 -10.08 4.29
C THR A 195 -7.00 -8.56 4.40
N ASP A 196 -6.18 -7.86 3.63
CA ASP A 196 -5.94 -6.41 3.74
C ASP A 196 -6.37 -5.63 2.51
N GLY A 197 -7.00 -6.28 1.55
CA GLY A 197 -7.46 -5.64 0.32
C GLY A 197 -8.71 -4.79 0.51
N PRO A 198 -9.06 -3.99 -0.50
CA PRO A 198 -10.28 -3.20 -0.46
C PRO A 198 -11.50 -4.10 -0.44
N PHE A 199 -12.44 -3.77 0.44
CA PHE A 199 -13.72 -4.43 0.54
C PHE A 199 -14.80 -3.55 -0.09
N TYR A 200 -15.78 -4.21 -0.68
CA TYR A 200 -16.83 -3.52 -1.42
C TYR A 200 -17.58 -2.45 -0.61
N SER A 201 -17.83 -2.68 0.66
CA SER A 201 -18.80 -1.88 1.41
C SER A 201 -18.26 -1.14 2.62
N ASN A 202 -16.95 -1.05 2.82
CA ASN A 202 -16.48 -0.28 3.96
C ASN A 202 -15.19 0.50 3.71
N GLY A 203 -15.00 1.54 4.51
CA GLY A 203 -13.85 2.42 4.46
C GLY A 203 -12.75 2.09 5.47
N GLU A 204 -12.72 0.88 6.03
CA GLU A 204 -11.73 0.49 7.03
C GLU A 204 -10.54 -0.29 6.44
N ALA A 205 -10.60 -0.60 5.16
CA ALA A 205 -9.50 -1.16 4.39
C ALA A 205 -9.02 -0.15 3.35
N THR A 206 -7.85 -0.40 2.78
CA THR A 206 -7.33 0.50 1.76
C THR A 206 -8.28 0.65 0.57
N LEU A 207 -8.48 1.89 0.14
CA LEU A 207 -9.25 2.20 -1.08
C LEU A 207 -8.37 2.24 -2.33
N THR A 208 -7.05 2.31 -2.16
CA THR A 208 -6.08 2.51 -3.25
C THR A 208 -5.20 1.29 -3.51
N GLY A 209 -5.32 0.24 -2.69
CA GLY A 209 -4.47 -0.95 -2.76
C GLY A 209 -3.14 -0.82 -2.00
N ILE A 210 -2.91 0.29 -1.31
CA ILE A 210 -1.72 0.52 -0.49
C ILE A 210 -2.11 1.19 0.83
N TYR A 211 -1.29 1.00 1.86
CA TYR A 211 -1.43 1.67 3.16
C TYR A 211 -0.26 2.61 3.40
N VAL A 212 -0.45 3.58 4.28
CA VAL A 212 0.70 4.32 4.85
C VAL A 212 1.53 3.38 5.72
N ARG A 213 2.85 3.54 5.70
CA ARG A 213 3.79 2.88 6.62
C ARG A 213 4.44 3.88 7.57
N LYS A 214 4.69 5.10 7.07
CA LYS A 214 5.38 6.13 7.84
C LYS A 214 4.73 6.33 9.20
N TYR A 215 5.50 6.25 10.27
CA TYR A 215 5.07 6.30 11.67
C TYR A 215 4.21 5.14 12.19
N LEU A 216 3.89 4.12 11.38
CA LEU A 216 3.32 2.89 11.92
C LEU A 216 4.40 2.05 12.60
N ASN A 217 4.20 1.68 13.84
CA ASN A 217 5.19 0.93 14.62
C ASN A 217 5.40 -0.46 14.01
N PRO A 218 6.64 -0.81 13.58
CA PRO A 218 6.94 -2.10 12.97
C PRO A 218 7.07 -3.24 13.98
N ASP A 219 7.16 -2.94 15.27
CA ASP A 219 7.32 -3.95 16.33
C ASP A 219 6.01 -4.75 16.50
N PRO A 220 6.03 -6.08 16.24
CA PRO A 220 4.86 -6.92 16.39
C PRO A 220 4.34 -7.00 17.84
N SER A 221 5.16 -6.69 18.82
CA SER A 221 4.77 -6.68 20.23
C SER A 221 4.11 -5.37 20.68
N SER A 222 4.22 -4.30 19.88
CA SER A 222 3.63 -3.02 20.24
C SER A 222 2.10 -3.08 20.21
N LEU A 223 1.47 -2.34 21.14
CA LEU A 223 0.02 -2.28 21.22
C LEU A 223 -0.56 -1.45 20.08
N ILE A 224 -1.55 -2.01 19.39
CA ILE A 224 -2.40 -1.25 18.47
C ILE A 224 -3.74 -1.02 19.14
N GLY A 225 -4.22 0.21 19.11
CA GLY A 225 -5.50 0.56 19.68
C GLY A 225 -5.64 2.07 19.82
N GLU A 226 -6.87 2.53 19.88
CA GLU A 226 -7.17 3.93 20.11
C GLU A 226 -6.53 4.39 21.44
N GLY A 227 -5.78 5.49 21.39
CA GLY A 227 -5.09 6.01 22.57
C GLY A 227 -3.94 5.15 23.11
N LYS A 228 -3.37 4.25 22.30
CA LYS A 228 -2.26 3.39 22.72
C LYS A 228 -0.95 3.65 21.99
N CYS A 229 -0.97 4.41 20.92
CA CYS A 229 0.24 4.76 20.18
C CYS A 229 1.03 5.86 20.90
N ALA A 230 2.28 5.57 21.21
CA ALA A 230 3.23 6.54 21.80
C ALA A 230 4.32 6.97 20.81
N GLN A 231 4.05 6.82 19.51
CA GLN A 231 5.01 7.19 18.48
C GLN A 231 5.18 8.72 18.43
N ASN A 232 6.40 9.18 18.63
CA ASN A 232 6.73 10.60 18.54
C ASN A 232 6.59 11.11 17.10
N PHE A 233 6.16 12.35 16.96
CA PHE A 233 6.01 12.99 15.66
C PHE A 233 7.10 14.05 15.46
N ILE A 234 7.93 13.87 14.45
CA ILE A 234 9.03 14.77 14.12
C ILE A 234 8.45 15.97 13.35
N LEU A 235 8.48 17.14 13.98
CA LEU A 235 8.00 18.38 13.40
C LEU A 235 9.03 19.00 12.45
N MET A 236 10.31 18.94 12.82
CA MET A 236 11.41 19.51 12.03
C MET A 236 12.66 18.66 12.12
N ARG A 237 13.31 18.44 11.00
CA ARG A 237 14.60 17.74 10.91
C ARG A 237 15.67 18.60 10.26
N TYR A 238 16.92 18.29 10.55
CA TYR A 238 18.07 18.96 9.95
C TYR A 238 18.09 18.88 8.41
N ALA A 239 17.57 17.79 7.84
CA ALA A 239 17.41 17.64 6.39
C ALA A 239 16.56 18.76 5.77
N GLU A 240 15.53 19.24 6.47
CA GLU A 240 14.70 20.37 6.01
C GLU A 240 15.52 21.67 5.97
N VAL A 241 16.35 21.90 6.98
CA VAL A 241 17.24 23.06 6.99
C VAL A 241 18.19 23.06 5.80
N LEU A 242 18.77 21.88 5.47
CA LEU A 242 19.64 21.73 4.32
C LEU A 242 18.91 21.99 2.98
N LEU A 243 17.67 21.52 2.85
CA LEU A 243 16.85 21.78 1.66
C LEU A 243 16.52 23.27 1.52
N ASN A 244 16.13 23.92 2.60
CA ASN A 244 15.85 25.37 2.62
C ASN A 244 17.12 26.19 2.29
N MET A 245 18.29 25.76 2.77
CA MET A 245 19.56 26.38 2.40
C MET A 245 19.87 26.22 0.91
N ALA A 246 19.64 25.02 0.36
CA ALA A 246 19.87 24.78 -1.07
C ALA A 246 18.92 25.61 -1.94
N GLU A 247 17.66 25.71 -1.57
CA GLU A 247 16.66 26.56 -2.25
C GLU A 247 17.09 28.03 -2.21
N ALA A 248 17.41 28.53 -1.04
CA ALA A 248 17.88 29.91 -0.90
C ALA A 248 19.14 30.21 -1.71
N ALA A 249 20.04 29.24 -1.85
CA ALA A 249 21.27 29.40 -2.65
C ALA A 249 20.99 29.43 -4.16
N VAL A 250 19.89 28.81 -4.63
CA VAL A 250 19.49 28.85 -6.05
C VAL A 250 18.78 30.18 -6.39
N GLU A 251 18.08 30.76 -5.42
CA GLU A 251 17.33 32.01 -5.59
C GLU A 251 18.22 33.28 -5.50
N MET A 252 19.46 33.18 -5.04
CA MET A 252 20.44 34.29 -4.97
C MET A 252 21.27 34.40 -6.25
#